data_f73091ddd1c4a493307ffdacb6eeb6ad
#
_entry.id   f73091ddd1c4a493307ffdacb6eeb6ad
#
_cell.length_a   1.000
_cell.length_b   1.000
_cell.length_c   1.000
_cell.angle_alpha   90.00
_cell.angle_beta   90.00
_cell.angle_gamma   90.00
#
_symmetry.space_group_name_H-M   'P 1'
#
loop_
_entity.id
_entity.type
_entity.pdbx_description
1 polymer ?
#
loop_
_entity_poly.entity_id
_entity_poly.type
_entity_poly.pdbx_seq_one_letter_code
_entity_poly.pdbx_strand_id
1 'polypeptide(L)'
;MARPRKPTAVKRLQGTLQKCRTPVAEPQPQVDLKGALPPDYLTESAQEIWRFSLEQIPEGMLSTVDYAVFCQWVVCFDQFVMLAAAIKREGTIQETEDGQLQVSGILHHITKTAAILRGLENELGFTPAARSRVTSFKAATGEKNTFEDL
;
A
#
# COMPACT_ATOMS: atom_id res chain seq x y z
N MET A 1 -1.18 -23.90 4.04
CA MET A 1 -1.40 -22.66 4.79
C MET A 1 -2.89 -22.30 4.75
N ALA A 2 -3.49 -21.90 5.88
CA ALA A 2 -4.89 -21.52 5.91
C ALA A 2 -5.08 -20.17 5.19
N ARG A 3 -6.15 -20.07 4.39
CA ARG A 3 -6.50 -18.81 3.68
C ARG A 3 -6.82 -17.70 4.69
N PRO A 4 -6.24 -16.49 4.59
CA PRO A 4 -6.53 -15.39 5.48
C PRO A 4 -8.03 -15.05 5.48
N ARG A 5 -8.56 -14.66 6.64
CA ARG A 5 -9.97 -14.30 6.80
C ARG A 5 -10.29 -13.04 5.99
N LYS A 6 -11.43 -13.06 5.29
CA LYS A 6 -11.94 -11.85 4.63
C LYS A 6 -12.45 -10.87 5.69
N PRO A 7 -12.17 -9.55 5.58
CA PRO A 7 -12.72 -8.52 6.46
C PRO A 7 -14.25 -8.57 6.53
N THR A 8 -14.81 -8.21 7.69
CA THR A 8 -16.27 -8.25 7.92
C THR A 8 -17.03 -7.33 6.97
N ALA A 9 -16.47 -6.15 6.65
CA ALA A 9 -17.04 -5.23 5.67
C ALA A 9 -17.24 -5.87 4.29
N VAL A 10 -16.23 -6.62 3.80
CA VAL A 10 -16.31 -7.35 2.51
C VAL A 10 -17.40 -8.43 2.54
N LYS A 11 -17.54 -9.15 3.66
CA LYS A 11 -18.58 -10.18 3.82
C LYS A 11 -19.97 -9.56 3.84
N ARG A 12 -20.13 -8.37 4.44
CA ARG A 12 -21.40 -7.63 4.46
C ARG A 12 -21.83 -7.25 3.05
N LEU A 13 -20.93 -6.68 2.25
CA LEU A 13 -21.17 -6.29 0.85
C LEU A 13 -21.52 -7.50 -0.04
N GLN A 14 -20.89 -8.66 0.23
CA GLN A 14 -21.15 -9.89 -0.52
C GLN A 14 -22.38 -10.68 -0.02
N GLY A 15 -23.11 -10.18 0.97
CA GLY A 15 -24.27 -10.90 1.57
C GLY A 15 -23.91 -12.22 2.26
N THR A 16 -22.61 -12.47 2.47
CA THR A 16 -22.11 -13.73 3.07
C THR A 16 -21.79 -13.60 4.57
N LEU A 17 -22.28 -12.52 5.22
CA LEU A 17 -22.05 -12.26 6.62
C LEU A 17 -22.85 -13.25 7.48
N GLN A 18 -22.15 -14.06 8.25
CA GLN A 18 -22.73 -14.93 9.27
C GLN A 18 -22.57 -14.28 10.64
N LYS A 19 -23.68 -13.91 11.32
CA LYS A 19 -23.64 -13.25 12.63
C LYS A 19 -22.84 -14.02 13.68
N CYS A 20 -22.93 -15.35 13.68
CA CYS A 20 -22.22 -16.23 14.62
C CYS A 20 -20.69 -16.27 14.39
N ARG A 21 -20.20 -15.83 13.23
CA ARG A 21 -18.76 -15.84 12.88
C ARG A 21 -18.17 -14.43 12.75
N THR A 22 -18.94 -13.41 13.10
CA THR A 22 -18.49 -12.01 13.06
C THR A 22 -17.82 -11.69 14.40
N PRO A 23 -16.58 -11.18 14.43
CA PRO A 23 -15.97 -10.68 15.64
C PRO A 23 -16.83 -9.54 16.22
N VAL A 24 -17.16 -9.60 17.51
CA VAL A 24 -18.01 -8.60 18.19
C VAL A 24 -17.28 -7.24 18.28
N ALA A 25 -15.95 -7.25 18.26
CA ALA A 25 -15.10 -6.07 18.38
C ALA A 25 -14.00 -6.09 17.29
N GLU A 26 -14.38 -6.01 16.02
CA GLU A 26 -13.40 -5.74 14.96
C GLU A 26 -13.07 -4.24 15.01
N PRO A 27 -11.79 -3.85 15.27
CA PRO A 27 -11.41 -2.45 15.31
C PRO A 27 -11.76 -1.76 13.98
N GLN A 28 -12.45 -0.63 14.06
CA GLN A 28 -12.76 0.22 12.91
C GLN A 28 -11.84 1.44 13.02
N PRO A 29 -10.75 1.53 12.24
CA PRO A 29 -9.93 2.74 12.21
C PRO A 29 -10.79 3.89 11.67
N GLN A 30 -10.91 4.97 12.45
CA GLN A 30 -11.82 6.09 12.12
C GLN A 30 -11.09 7.34 11.65
N VAL A 31 -9.75 7.38 11.79
CA VAL A 31 -8.95 8.57 11.48
C VAL A 31 -8.19 8.36 10.18
N ASP A 32 -8.45 9.23 9.22
CA ASP A 32 -7.76 9.24 7.93
C ASP A 32 -6.29 9.66 8.11
N LEU A 33 -5.40 9.06 7.34
CA LEU A 33 -3.99 9.43 7.29
C LEU A 33 -3.75 10.72 6.48
N LYS A 34 -4.76 11.19 5.73
CA LYS A 34 -4.67 12.38 4.89
C LYS A 34 -4.28 13.62 5.70
N GLY A 35 -3.24 14.32 5.25
CA GLY A 35 -2.68 15.48 5.95
C GLY A 35 -1.63 15.15 7.02
N ALA A 36 -1.30 13.88 7.24
CA ALA A 36 -0.19 13.52 8.12
C ALA A 36 1.15 14.01 7.53
N LEU A 37 1.97 14.57 8.40
CA LEU A 37 3.32 15.03 8.02
C LEU A 37 4.24 13.82 7.81
N PRO A 38 5.19 13.92 6.85
CA PRO A 38 6.21 12.90 6.68
C PRO A 38 7.12 12.84 7.92
N PRO A 39 7.56 11.65 8.34
CA PRO A 39 8.54 11.52 9.42
C PRO A 39 9.88 12.18 9.08
N ASP A 40 10.53 12.76 10.08
CA ASP A 40 11.81 13.47 9.92
C ASP A 40 12.97 12.56 9.50
N TYR A 41 12.88 11.25 9.75
CA TYR A 41 13.91 10.28 9.36
C TYR A 41 13.88 9.94 7.86
N LEU A 42 12.87 10.37 7.10
CA LEU A 42 12.79 10.16 5.66
C LEU A 42 13.74 11.13 4.93
N THR A 43 14.36 10.65 3.84
CA THR A 43 15.10 11.50 2.91
C THR A 43 14.18 12.56 2.29
N GLU A 44 14.74 13.65 1.76
CA GLU A 44 13.95 14.69 1.08
C GLU A 44 13.10 14.09 -0.06
N SER A 45 13.72 13.21 -0.87
CA SER A 45 13.03 12.49 -1.95
C SER A 45 11.87 11.64 -1.42
N ALA A 46 12.08 10.89 -0.33
CA ALA A 46 11.03 10.08 0.29
C ALA A 46 9.91 10.96 0.87
N GLN A 47 10.23 12.15 1.43
CA GLN A 47 9.22 13.09 1.90
C GLN A 47 8.37 13.68 0.75
N GLU A 48 8.96 13.91 -0.41
CA GLU A 48 8.22 14.33 -1.61
C GLU A 48 7.28 13.22 -2.08
N ILE A 49 7.76 11.97 -2.12
CA ILE A 49 6.94 10.80 -2.45
C ILE A 49 5.78 10.68 -1.46
N TRP A 50 6.02 10.88 -0.16
CA TRP A 50 5.00 10.87 0.88
C TRP A 50 3.88 11.88 0.60
N ARG A 51 4.24 13.16 0.41
CA ARG A 51 3.26 14.23 0.17
C ARG A 51 2.47 13.99 -1.10
N PHE A 52 3.16 13.72 -2.21
CA PHE A 52 2.53 13.44 -3.49
C PHE A 52 1.54 12.26 -3.39
N SER A 53 1.95 11.17 -2.76
CA SER A 53 1.12 9.97 -2.67
C SER A 53 -0.14 10.21 -1.84
N LEU A 54 -0.03 10.89 -0.69
CA LEU A 54 -1.20 11.21 0.15
C LEU A 54 -2.20 12.13 -0.55
N GLU A 55 -1.76 13.01 -1.44
CA GLU A 55 -2.66 13.85 -2.24
C GLU A 55 -3.48 13.03 -3.25
N GLN A 56 -2.89 11.97 -3.81
CA GLN A 56 -3.53 11.13 -4.83
C GLN A 56 -4.41 10.03 -4.23
N ILE A 57 -4.19 9.66 -2.98
CA ILE A 57 -4.95 8.59 -2.30
C ILE A 57 -6.34 9.13 -1.94
N PRO A 58 -7.43 8.39 -2.29
CA PRO A 58 -8.79 8.76 -1.91
C PRO A 58 -8.97 8.83 -0.40
N GLU A 59 -9.81 9.75 0.08
CA GLU A 59 -10.18 9.86 1.49
C GLU A 59 -10.78 8.55 2.02
N GLY A 60 -10.38 8.18 3.24
CA GLY A 60 -10.84 6.95 3.89
C GLY A 60 -10.22 5.67 3.34
N MET A 61 -9.23 5.76 2.46
CA MET A 61 -8.52 4.58 1.98
C MET A 61 -7.41 4.13 2.93
N LEU A 62 -6.69 5.09 3.51
CA LEU A 62 -5.67 4.85 4.54
C LEU A 62 -6.10 5.46 5.86
N SER A 63 -5.82 4.75 6.92
CA SER A 63 -6.04 5.19 8.29
C SER A 63 -4.72 5.40 9.04
N THR A 64 -4.77 6.03 10.20
CA THR A 64 -3.57 6.21 11.04
C THR A 64 -2.93 4.88 11.48
N VAL A 65 -3.66 3.76 11.46
CA VAL A 65 -3.11 2.42 11.75
C VAL A 65 -2.19 1.95 10.62
N ASP A 66 -2.42 2.42 9.39
CA ASP A 66 -1.63 2.05 8.21
C ASP A 66 -0.35 2.86 8.08
N TYR A 67 -0.13 3.83 8.99
CA TYR A 67 1.03 4.73 8.98
C TYR A 67 2.36 4.00 8.83
N ALA A 68 2.60 2.95 9.62
CA ALA A 68 3.86 2.22 9.59
C ALA A 68 4.10 1.48 8.27
N VAL A 69 3.04 0.88 7.70
CA VAL A 69 3.11 0.18 6.41
C VAL A 69 3.31 1.19 5.28
N PHE A 70 2.65 2.35 5.36
CA PHE A 70 2.83 3.42 4.39
C PHE A 70 4.25 4.02 4.44
N CYS A 71 4.84 4.21 5.63
CA CYS A 71 6.26 4.58 5.76
C CYS A 71 7.19 3.58 5.06
N GLN A 72 6.97 2.27 5.28
CA GLN A 72 7.77 1.23 4.63
C GLN A 72 7.63 1.28 3.11
N TRP A 73 6.41 1.48 2.61
CA TRP A 73 6.17 1.61 1.18
C TRP A 73 6.93 2.81 0.58
N VAL A 74 6.88 3.98 1.22
CA VAL A 74 7.59 5.19 0.78
C VAL A 74 9.09 4.95 0.73
N VAL A 75 9.69 4.38 1.77
CA VAL A 75 11.12 4.07 1.82
C VAL A 75 11.51 3.08 0.71
N CYS A 76 10.71 2.02 0.52
CA CYS A 76 10.97 1.04 -0.54
C CYS A 76 10.83 1.66 -1.94
N PHE A 77 9.87 2.57 -2.13
CA PHE A 77 9.69 3.24 -3.41
C PHE A 77 10.85 4.18 -3.71
N ASP A 78 11.31 4.97 -2.73
CA ASP A 78 12.50 5.82 -2.86
C ASP A 78 13.75 5.00 -3.21
N GLN A 79 13.99 3.89 -2.52
CA GLN A 79 15.07 2.96 -2.84
C GLN A 79 14.95 2.39 -4.26
N PHE A 80 13.73 2.03 -4.70
CA PHE A 80 13.51 1.55 -6.05
C PHE A 80 13.89 2.60 -7.10
N VAL A 81 13.50 3.86 -6.91
CA VAL A 81 13.85 4.98 -7.80
C VAL A 81 15.37 5.18 -7.85
N MET A 82 16.04 5.17 -6.69
CA MET A 82 17.51 5.29 -6.61
C MET A 82 18.21 4.15 -7.35
N LEU A 83 17.77 2.90 -7.15
CA LEU A 83 18.34 1.75 -7.84
C LEU A 83 18.10 1.79 -9.35
N ALA A 84 16.92 2.22 -9.78
CA ALA A 84 16.59 2.40 -11.20
C ALA A 84 17.49 3.47 -11.85
N ALA A 85 17.73 4.58 -11.15
CA ALA A 85 18.66 5.61 -11.60
C ALA A 85 20.11 5.09 -11.69
N ALA A 86 20.55 4.28 -10.74
CA ALA A 86 21.87 3.64 -10.76
C ALA A 86 22.01 2.67 -11.94
N ILE A 87 21.01 1.83 -12.22
CA ILE A 87 21.01 0.95 -13.39
C ILE A 87 21.05 1.75 -14.71
N LYS A 88 20.33 2.86 -14.77
CA LYS A 88 20.34 3.74 -15.95
C LYS A 88 21.74 4.32 -16.21
N ARG A 89 22.47 4.63 -15.14
CA ARG A 89 23.83 5.22 -15.21
C ARG A 89 24.90 4.16 -15.48
N GLU A 90 24.86 3.02 -14.82
CA GLU A 90 25.92 2.00 -14.78
C GLU A 90 25.65 0.79 -15.66
N GLY A 91 24.41 0.62 -16.12
CA GLY A 91 24.00 -0.56 -16.86
C GLY A 91 23.69 -1.78 -15.97
N THR A 92 23.18 -2.82 -16.61
CA THR A 92 22.86 -4.10 -15.94
C THR A 92 23.97 -5.11 -16.00
N ILE A 93 24.98 -4.88 -16.86
CA ILE A 93 26.14 -5.74 -17.05
C ILE A 93 27.38 -4.89 -16.83
N GLN A 94 28.30 -5.37 -16.04
CA GLN A 94 29.57 -4.74 -15.74
C GLN A 94 30.70 -5.66 -16.20
N GLU A 95 31.77 -5.10 -16.74
CA GLU A 95 32.99 -5.82 -17.06
C GLU A 95 33.91 -5.78 -15.84
N THR A 96 34.34 -6.95 -15.39
CA THR A 96 35.32 -7.08 -14.30
C THR A 96 36.72 -6.75 -14.77
N GLU A 97 37.66 -6.53 -13.86
CA GLU A 97 39.10 -6.26 -14.16
C GLU A 97 39.72 -7.36 -15.02
N ASP A 98 39.20 -8.59 -14.91
CA ASP A 98 39.67 -9.76 -15.70
C ASP A 98 38.98 -9.85 -17.09
N GLY A 99 38.17 -8.87 -17.49
CA GLY A 99 37.47 -8.85 -18.77
C GLY A 99 36.24 -9.76 -18.84
N GLN A 100 35.75 -10.27 -17.68
CA GLN A 100 34.54 -11.08 -17.63
C GLN A 100 33.31 -10.21 -17.48
N LEU A 101 32.22 -10.56 -18.19
CA LEU A 101 30.93 -9.91 -18.04
C LEU A 101 30.20 -10.47 -16.81
N GLN A 102 29.86 -9.60 -15.88
CA GLN A 102 29.11 -9.94 -14.69
C GLN A 102 27.82 -9.13 -14.60
N VAL A 103 26.75 -9.77 -14.16
CA VAL A 103 25.48 -9.08 -13.89
C VAL A 103 25.65 -8.19 -12.66
N SER A 104 25.28 -6.91 -12.79
CA SER A 104 25.37 -5.95 -11.69
C SER A 104 24.56 -6.42 -10.47
N GLY A 105 25.16 -6.32 -9.27
CA GLY A 105 24.47 -6.59 -8.01
C GLY A 105 23.24 -5.70 -7.80
N ILE A 106 23.20 -4.52 -8.41
CA ILE A 106 22.07 -3.59 -8.38
C ILE A 106 20.80 -4.25 -8.94
N LEU A 107 20.94 -5.09 -9.99
CA LEU A 107 19.80 -5.78 -10.59
C LEU A 107 19.13 -6.73 -9.59
N HIS A 108 19.90 -7.39 -8.74
CA HIS A 108 19.36 -8.25 -7.69
C HIS A 108 18.62 -7.44 -6.62
N HIS A 109 19.19 -6.31 -6.21
CA HIS A 109 18.56 -5.43 -5.22
C HIS A 109 17.26 -4.83 -5.73
N ILE A 110 17.22 -4.28 -6.95
CA ILE A 110 15.99 -3.70 -7.51
C ILE A 110 14.88 -4.73 -7.67
N THR A 111 15.22 -5.98 -8.04
CA THR A 111 14.24 -7.06 -8.15
C THR A 111 13.64 -7.42 -6.80
N LYS A 112 14.45 -7.48 -5.75
CA LYS A 112 13.97 -7.70 -4.37
C LYS A 112 13.08 -6.55 -3.89
N THR A 113 13.52 -5.31 -4.09
CA THR A 113 12.74 -4.13 -3.70
C THR A 113 11.41 -4.08 -4.43
N ALA A 114 11.38 -4.38 -5.74
CA ALA A 114 10.14 -4.48 -6.51
C ALA A 114 9.17 -5.54 -5.98
N ALA A 115 9.69 -6.69 -5.51
CA ALA A 115 8.85 -7.72 -4.91
C ALA A 115 8.24 -7.28 -3.56
N ILE A 116 9.01 -6.58 -2.73
CA ILE A 116 8.54 -6.00 -1.46
C ILE A 116 7.48 -4.93 -1.74
N LEU A 117 7.75 -4.01 -2.66
CA LEU A 117 6.80 -2.97 -3.07
C LEU A 117 5.46 -3.56 -3.48
N ARG A 118 5.45 -4.58 -4.33
CA ARG A 118 4.22 -5.25 -4.76
C ARG A 118 3.45 -5.85 -3.59
N GLY A 119 4.14 -6.36 -2.58
CA GLY A 119 3.52 -6.83 -1.32
C GLY A 119 2.81 -5.70 -0.59
N LEU A 120 3.54 -4.61 -0.32
CA LEU A 120 3.03 -3.43 0.37
C LEU A 120 1.89 -2.74 -0.39
N GLU A 121 1.98 -2.63 -1.72
CA GLU A 121 0.91 -2.10 -2.58
C GLU A 121 -0.38 -2.92 -2.49
N ASN A 122 -0.27 -4.25 -2.37
CA ASN A 122 -1.43 -5.11 -2.17
C ASN A 122 -2.04 -4.94 -0.78
N GLU A 123 -1.23 -4.73 0.26
CA GLU A 123 -1.70 -4.49 1.63
C GLU A 123 -2.40 -3.13 1.74
N LEU A 124 -1.80 -2.07 1.18
CA LEU A 124 -2.34 -0.71 1.18
C LEU A 124 -3.50 -0.51 0.19
N GLY A 125 -3.78 -1.49 -0.67
CA GLY A 125 -4.86 -1.38 -1.65
C GLY A 125 -4.52 -0.54 -2.88
N PHE A 126 -3.25 -0.30 -3.20
CA PHE A 126 -2.83 0.56 -4.31
C PHE A 126 -2.99 -0.11 -5.67
N THR A 127 -3.09 -1.42 -5.74
CA THR A 127 -3.35 -2.12 -6.99
C THR A 127 -4.85 -2.17 -7.33
N PRO A 128 -5.26 -2.20 -8.61
CA PRO A 128 -6.67 -2.31 -9.00
C PRO A 128 -7.37 -3.53 -8.39
N ALA A 129 -6.67 -4.67 -8.30
CA ALA A 129 -7.19 -5.89 -7.70
C ALA A 129 -7.32 -5.78 -6.17
N ALA A 130 -6.43 -5.05 -5.51
CA ALA A 130 -6.50 -4.81 -4.07
C ALA A 130 -7.58 -3.78 -3.74
N ARG A 131 -7.74 -2.72 -4.53
CA ARG A 131 -8.79 -1.69 -4.35
C ARG A 131 -10.21 -2.28 -4.35
N SER A 132 -10.46 -3.30 -5.12
CA SER A 132 -11.76 -4.00 -5.08
C SER A 132 -12.04 -4.71 -3.74
N ARG A 133 -11.02 -4.85 -2.88
CA ARG A 133 -11.10 -5.48 -1.55
C ARG A 133 -11.12 -4.45 -0.42
N VAL A 134 -10.62 -3.23 -0.69
CA VAL A 134 -10.62 -2.12 0.25
C VAL A 134 -11.96 -1.41 0.13
N THR A 135 -12.77 -1.47 1.18
CA THR A 135 -13.98 -0.66 1.28
C THR A 135 -13.56 0.69 1.83
N SER A 136 -13.70 1.75 1.04
CA SER A 136 -13.49 3.10 1.56
C SER A 136 -14.45 3.33 2.73
N PHE A 137 -13.93 3.78 3.86
CA PHE A 137 -14.72 4.18 5.02
C PHE A 137 -15.35 5.56 4.77
N LYS A 138 -16.20 5.68 3.75
CA LYS A 138 -17.13 6.80 3.73
C LYS A 138 -18.06 6.56 4.91
N ALA A 139 -17.95 7.39 5.95
CA ALA A 139 -18.97 7.51 6.95
C ALA A 139 -20.30 7.60 6.21
N ALA A 140 -21.24 6.75 6.57
CA ALA A 140 -22.60 6.81 6.07
C ALA A 140 -23.18 8.16 6.51
N THR A 141 -22.99 9.19 5.70
CA THR A 141 -23.83 10.37 5.72
C THR A 141 -25.21 9.85 5.40
N GLY A 142 -26.11 9.90 6.40
CA GLY A 142 -27.41 9.28 6.40
C GLY A 142 -28.24 9.70 5.20
N GLU A 143 -28.17 8.94 4.14
CA GLU A 143 -29.27 8.83 3.19
C GLU A 143 -30.24 7.81 3.76
N LYS A 144 -31.37 8.33 4.24
CA LYS A 144 -32.55 7.52 4.56
C LYS A 144 -32.86 6.67 3.33
N ASN A 145 -32.80 5.35 3.49
CA ASN A 145 -33.33 4.43 2.52
C ASN A 145 -34.84 4.71 2.36
N THR A 146 -35.23 5.21 1.22
CA THR A 146 -36.61 5.47 0.79
C THR A 146 -37.35 4.19 0.43
N PHE A 147 -37.04 3.05 1.04
CA PHE A 147 -37.65 1.75 0.79
C PHE A 147 -38.50 1.24 1.96
N GLU A 148 -38.89 2.10 2.91
CA GLU A 148 -39.83 1.71 4.00
C GLU A 148 -41.29 2.12 3.76
N ASP A 149 -41.65 2.66 2.58
CA ASP A 149 -43.02 3.06 2.24
C ASP A 149 -43.55 2.36 0.98
N LEU A 150 -43.38 1.04 0.88
CA LEU A 150 -44.14 0.21 -0.07
C LEU A 150 -44.65 -1.07 0.59
#